data_a972e188d13eec382a3cd41ffcba9b43
#
_entry.id   a972e188d13eec382a3cd41ffcba9b43
#
_cell.length_a   1.000
_cell.length_b   1.000
_cell.length_c   1.000
_cell.angle_alpha   90.00
_cell.angle_beta   90.00
_cell.angle_gamma   90.00
#
_symmetry.space_group_name_H-M   'P 1'
#
loop_
_entity.id
_entity.type
_entity.pdbx_description
1 polymer ?
#
loop_
_entity_poly.entity_id
_entity_poly.type
_entity_poly.pdbx_seq_one_letter_code
_entity_poly.pdbx_strand_id
1 'polypeptide(L)'
;VEKMKQLIVITGASSGIGAAMAKAFSAKGHPLLLLARRVEKMEAHKLENSLSVSVDVTDAAAMKAAIASAEDKFGPVGCLINNAGVMLLGQADEQNPAEWSQMLNVNVMGVLNGIHSVLADMKARKTGTIINVSSIAGRKTFPNHAAYCATKFAVHALTENIREEVAMDDVRMVTIAPGAVETELLSHTTSQDIKDGYADWKEVMGGVLAAEHVAETAVFAYEMPQNVCVREIVLAPTRQQP
;
A
#
# COMPACT_ATOMS: atom_id res chain seq x y z
N VAL A 1 11.94 29.64 -3.82
CA VAL A 1 12.68 28.43 -4.21
C VAL A 1 11.69 27.29 -4.22
N GLU A 2 11.40 26.76 -5.39
CA GLU A 2 10.52 25.60 -5.54
C GLU A 2 11.17 24.41 -4.80
N LYS A 3 10.45 23.83 -3.86
CA LYS A 3 10.98 22.71 -3.05
C LYS A 3 11.18 21.52 -3.99
N MET A 4 12.41 21.00 -4.10
CA MET A 4 12.68 19.81 -4.93
C MET A 4 11.71 18.69 -4.58
N LYS A 5 11.09 18.10 -5.61
CA LYS A 5 10.21 16.96 -5.44
C LYS A 5 11.01 15.75 -4.98
N GLN A 6 10.60 15.12 -3.89
CA GLN A 6 11.30 13.98 -3.30
C GLN A 6 10.87 12.67 -3.96
N LEU A 7 11.74 11.66 -3.91
CA LEU A 7 11.47 10.32 -4.41
C LEU A 7 10.31 9.66 -3.66
N ILE A 8 9.35 9.12 -4.40
CA ILE A 8 8.24 8.33 -3.89
C ILE A 8 8.45 6.87 -4.29
N VAL A 9 8.48 5.96 -3.32
CA VAL A 9 8.58 4.52 -3.53
C VAL A 9 7.19 3.90 -3.38
N ILE A 10 6.73 3.13 -4.36
CA ILE A 10 5.40 2.49 -4.35
C ILE A 10 5.53 1.00 -4.59
N THR A 11 5.12 0.18 -3.63
CA THR A 11 5.04 -1.27 -3.81
C THR A 11 3.68 -1.68 -4.38
N GLY A 12 3.64 -2.77 -5.15
CA GLY A 12 2.41 -3.21 -5.83
C GLY A 12 1.95 -2.24 -6.93
N ALA A 13 2.88 -1.53 -7.56
CA ALA A 13 2.60 -0.45 -8.51
C ALA A 13 2.12 -0.93 -9.89
N SER A 14 2.02 -2.23 -10.14
CA SER A 14 1.68 -2.78 -11.45
C SER A 14 0.18 -2.71 -11.80
N SER A 15 -0.71 -2.47 -10.83
CA SER A 15 -2.16 -2.44 -11.06
C SER A 15 -2.91 -1.74 -9.93
N GLY A 16 -4.21 -1.52 -10.12
CA GLY A 16 -5.14 -1.04 -9.09
C GLY A 16 -4.69 0.24 -8.39
N ILE A 17 -4.79 0.25 -7.06
CA ILE A 17 -4.46 1.41 -6.22
C ILE A 17 -3.00 1.85 -6.41
N GLY A 18 -2.05 0.92 -6.48
CA GLY A 18 -0.63 1.26 -6.66
C GLY A 18 -0.34 1.96 -7.99
N ALA A 19 -0.96 1.52 -9.07
CA ALA A 19 -0.85 2.16 -10.38
C ALA A 19 -1.51 3.55 -10.39
N ALA A 20 -2.66 3.70 -9.74
CA ALA A 20 -3.33 5.00 -9.59
C ALA A 20 -2.47 5.98 -8.78
N MET A 21 -1.87 5.53 -7.67
CA MET A 21 -0.93 6.34 -6.88
C MET A 21 0.29 6.74 -7.71
N ALA A 22 0.87 5.83 -8.50
CA ALA A 22 2.01 6.14 -9.36
C ALA A 22 1.68 7.29 -10.34
N LYS A 23 0.52 7.23 -10.99
CA LYS A 23 0.04 8.30 -11.88
C LYS A 23 -0.19 9.62 -11.13
N ALA A 24 -0.83 9.57 -9.96
CA ALA A 24 -1.14 10.75 -9.17
C ALA A 24 0.13 11.49 -8.70
N PHE A 25 1.12 10.77 -8.17
CA PHE A 25 2.39 11.36 -7.75
C PHE A 25 3.25 11.82 -8.94
N SER A 26 3.24 11.10 -10.07
CA SER A 26 3.88 11.53 -11.31
C SER A 26 3.31 12.85 -11.81
N ALA A 27 1.99 13.00 -11.83
CA ALA A 27 1.31 14.24 -12.21
C ALA A 27 1.67 15.44 -11.30
N LYS A 28 2.12 15.17 -10.07
CA LYS A 28 2.67 16.19 -9.15
C LYS A 28 4.15 16.46 -9.36
N GLY A 29 4.80 15.79 -10.32
CA GLY A 29 6.22 15.97 -10.67
C GLY A 29 7.20 15.25 -9.75
N HIS A 30 6.75 14.30 -8.95
CA HIS A 30 7.63 13.49 -8.10
C HIS A 30 8.38 12.44 -8.90
N PRO A 31 9.69 12.23 -8.67
CA PRO A 31 10.38 11.04 -9.16
C PRO A 31 9.85 9.80 -8.43
N LEU A 32 9.78 8.66 -9.16
CA LEU A 32 9.14 7.46 -8.67
C LEU A 32 10.06 6.25 -8.74
N LEU A 33 10.02 5.41 -7.69
CA LEU A 33 10.43 4.02 -7.74
C LEU A 33 9.18 3.14 -7.66
N LEU A 34 8.94 2.37 -8.72
CA LEU A 34 7.80 1.47 -8.84
C LEU A 34 8.26 0.03 -8.64
N LEU A 35 7.73 -0.65 -7.65
CA LEU A 35 8.11 -2.01 -7.27
C LEU A 35 6.92 -2.95 -7.42
N ALA A 36 7.06 -3.98 -8.25
CA ALA A 36 6.13 -5.10 -8.37
C ALA A 36 6.80 -6.24 -9.11
N ARG A 37 6.20 -7.44 -9.10
CA ARG A 37 6.74 -8.60 -9.84
C ARG A 37 6.58 -8.46 -11.37
N ARG A 38 5.55 -7.73 -11.84
CA ARG A 38 5.21 -7.54 -13.26
C ARG A 38 5.74 -6.18 -13.75
N VAL A 39 7.05 -6.12 -14.08
CA VAL A 39 7.70 -4.87 -14.48
C VAL A 39 7.10 -4.26 -15.75
N GLU A 40 6.73 -5.10 -16.70
CA GLU A 40 6.15 -4.71 -17.99
C GLU A 40 4.85 -3.89 -17.84
N LYS A 41 4.04 -4.18 -16.81
CA LYS A 41 2.83 -3.41 -16.51
C LYS A 41 3.15 -2.02 -15.97
N MET A 42 4.22 -1.87 -15.19
CA MET A 42 4.66 -0.57 -14.68
C MET A 42 5.24 0.30 -15.79
N GLU A 43 6.08 -0.27 -16.65
CA GLU A 43 6.69 0.43 -17.79
C GLU A 43 5.64 0.87 -18.82
N ALA A 44 4.56 0.11 -18.98
CA ALA A 44 3.44 0.46 -19.87
C ALA A 44 2.75 1.78 -19.49
N HIS A 45 2.89 2.24 -18.23
CA HIS A 45 2.35 3.54 -17.82
C HIS A 45 3.14 4.74 -18.39
N LYS A 46 4.38 4.53 -18.85
CA LYS A 46 5.25 5.57 -19.46
C LYS A 46 5.37 6.84 -18.62
N LEU A 47 5.50 6.68 -17.30
CA LEU A 47 5.62 7.81 -16.39
C LEU A 47 7.02 8.42 -16.46
N GLU A 48 7.07 9.75 -16.58
CA GLU A 48 8.33 10.47 -16.56
C GLU A 48 9.02 10.39 -15.19
N ASN A 49 10.35 10.48 -15.15
CA ASN A 49 11.14 10.41 -13.93
C ASN A 49 10.80 9.19 -13.06
N SER A 50 10.55 8.05 -13.68
CA SER A 50 10.27 6.80 -12.98
C SER A 50 11.35 5.74 -13.22
N LEU A 51 11.50 4.84 -12.24
CA LEU A 51 12.28 3.62 -12.31
C LEU A 51 11.37 2.46 -11.92
N SER A 52 11.19 1.49 -12.81
CA SER A 52 10.41 0.28 -12.55
C SER A 52 11.36 -0.88 -12.29
N VAL A 53 11.19 -1.57 -11.16
CA VAL A 53 12.05 -2.72 -10.78
C VAL A 53 11.19 -3.91 -10.39
N SER A 54 11.55 -5.09 -10.92
CA SER A 54 10.90 -6.33 -10.53
C SER A 54 11.35 -6.75 -9.13
N VAL A 55 10.44 -6.65 -8.16
CA VAL A 55 10.70 -7.01 -6.76
C VAL A 55 9.50 -7.75 -6.18
N ASP A 56 9.77 -8.86 -5.50
CA ASP A 56 8.83 -9.44 -4.54
C ASP A 56 9.06 -8.77 -3.17
N VAL A 57 8.01 -8.21 -2.58
CA VAL A 57 8.12 -7.51 -1.28
C VAL A 57 8.55 -8.41 -0.12
N THR A 58 8.48 -9.73 -0.30
CA THR A 58 8.99 -10.71 0.68
C THR A 58 10.51 -10.84 0.65
N ASP A 59 11.17 -10.35 -0.41
CA ASP A 59 12.63 -10.29 -0.53
C ASP A 59 13.16 -8.92 -0.03
N ALA A 60 13.55 -8.87 1.24
CA ALA A 60 14.05 -7.66 1.87
C ALA A 60 15.36 -7.16 1.22
N ALA A 61 16.22 -8.06 0.73
CA ALA A 61 17.49 -7.68 0.11
C ALA A 61 17.25 -7.03 -1.26
N ALA A 62 16.38 -7.62 -2.09
CA ALA A 62 16.01 -7.08 -3.38
C ALA A 62 15.32 -5.70 -3.23
N MET A 63 14.45 -5.55 -2.22
CA MET A 63 13.78 -4.27 -1.94
C MET A 63 14.80 -3.19 -1.57
N LYS A 64 15.73 -3.49 -0.66
CA LYS A 64 16.77 -2.54 -0.25
C LYS A 64 17.68 -2.15 -1.42
N ALA A 65 18.07 -3.09 -2.26
CA ALA A 65 18.90 -2.82 -3.43
C ALA A 65 18.19 -1.93 -4.46
N ALA A 66 16.90 -2.17 -4.71
CA ALA A 66 16.10 -1.34 -5.62
C ALA A 66 15.95 0.09 -5.11
N ILE A 67 15.72 0.27 -3.80
CA ILE A 67 15.63 1.60 -3.17
C ILE A 67 16.96 2.33 -3.28
N ALA A 68 18.08 1.70 -2.93
CA ALA A 68 19.42 2.32 -3.05
C ALA A 68 19.71 2.79 -4.49
N SER A 69 19.40 1.95 -5.49
CA SER A 69 19.57 2.33 -6.90
C SER A 69 18.73 3.53 -7.32
N ALA A 70 17.52 3.67 -6.76
CA ALA A 70 16.66 4.81 -7.03
C ALA A 70 17.14 6.09 -6.31
N GLU A 71 17.66 5.95 -5.09
CA GLU A 71 18.24 7.07 -4.33
C GLU A 71 19.48 7.64 -5.00
N ASP A 72 20.33 6.79 -5.58
CA ASP A 72 21.48 7.23 -6.38
C ASP A 72 21.06 8.11 -7.58
N LYS A 73 19.89 7.85 -8.14
CA LYS A 73 19.38 8.58 -9.31
C LYS A 73 18.55 9.82 -8.97
N PHE A 74 17.72 9.73 -7.95
CA PHE A 74 16.67 10.70 -7.65
C PHE A 74 16.82 11.39 -6.30
N GLY A 75 17.82 11.01 -5.50
CA GLY A 75 17.98 11.48 -4.13
C GLY A 75 17.14 10.67 -3.12
N PRO A 76 17.22 11.04 -1.84
CA PRO A 76 16.69 10.24 -0.75
C PRO A 76 15.16 10.08 -0.80
N VAL A 77 14.68 8.92 -0.32
CA VAL A 77 13.24 8.62 -0.26
C VAL A 77 12.52 9.63 0.63
N GLY A 78 11.57 10.36 0.05
CA GLY A 78 10.65 11.24 0.79
C GLY A 78 9.39 10.55 1.26
N CYS A 79 8.91 9.57 0.48
CA CYS A 79 7.74 8.78 0.85
C CYS A 79 7.89 7.32 0.41
N LEU A 80 7.58 6.41 1.32
CA LEU A 80 7.35 5.00 1.01
C LEU A 80 5.85 4.70 1.10
N ILE A 81 5.30 4.06 0.07
CA ILE A 81 3.92 3.58 0.05
C ILE A 81 3.92 2.06 -0.03
N ASN A 82 3.65 1.41 1.09
CA ASN A 82 3.43 -0.03 1.18
C ASN A 82 2.00 -0.34 0.75
N ASN A 83 1.83 -0.64 -0.53
CA ASN A 83 0.52 -0.95 -1.12
C ASN A 83 0.42 -2.41 -1.59
N ALA A 84 1.54 -3.10 -1.86
CA ALA A 84 1.52 -4.49 -2.27
C ALA A 84 0.73 -5.35 -1.27
N GLY A 85 -0.16 -6.20 -1.80
CA GLY A 85 -0.96 -7.09 -0.98
C GLY A 85 -1.65 -8.17 -1.80
N VAL A 86 -2.08 -9.21 -1.12
CA VAL A 86 -2.89 -10.30 -1.67
C VAL A 86 -4.09 -10.56 -0.76
N MET A 87 -5.19 -10.98 -1.37
CA MET A 87 -6.43 -11.34 -0.68
C MET A 87 -6.90 -12.70 -1.19
N LEU A 88 -6.72 -13.71 -0.35
CA LEU A 88 -7.11 -15.08 -0.60
C LEU A 88 -8.21 -15.41 0.41
N LEU A 89 -9.44 -15.46 -0.06
CA LEU A 89 -10.62 -15.64 0.81
C LEU A 89 -11.05 -17.09 0.82
N GLY A 90 -11.48 -17.57 1.99
CA GLY A 90 -11.97 -18.92 2.18
C GLY A 90 -12.52 -19.15 3.59
N GLN A 91 -13.36 -20.17 3.74
CA GLN A 91 -13.79 -20.63 5.08
C GLN A 91 -12.61 -21.24 5.81
N ALA A 92 -12.52 -21.02 7.12
CA ALA A 92 -11.33 -21.38 7.90
C ALA A 92 -11.05 -22.90 7.96
N ASP A 93 -12.07 -23.74 7.82
CA ASP A 93 -11.98 -25.20 7.80
C ASP A 93 -11.64 -25.78 6.41
N GLU A 94 -11.79 -24.98 5.34
CA GLU A 94 -11.57 -25.41 3.96
C GLU A 94 -10.34 -24.76 3.31
N GLN A 95 -9.95 -23.57 3.76
CA GLN A 95 -8.88 -22.78 3.16
C GLN A 95 -7.50 -23.43 3.35
N ASN A 96 -6.72 -23.51 2.28
CA ASN A 96 -5.36 -24.05 2.36
C ASN A 96 -4.46 -23.17 3.26
N PRO A 97 -3.81 -23.73 4.30
CA PRO A 97 -2.89 -22.97 5.17
C PRO A 97 -1.74 -22.27 4.45
N ALA A 98 -1.35 -22.74 3.26
CA ALA A 98 -0.34 -22.06 2.43
C ALA A 98 -0.82 -20.65 1.97
N GLU A 99 -2.12 -20.46 1.76
CA GLU A 99 -2.70 -19.16 1.42
C GLU A 99 -2.61 -18.18 2.61
N TRP A 100 -2.79 -18.67 3.84
CA TRP A 100 -2.59 -17.87 5.05
C TRP A 100 -1.13 -17.41 5.18
N SER A 101 -0.20 -18.35 4.99
CA SER A 101 1.24 -18.04 5.02
C SER A 101 1.61 -17.01 3.95
N GLN A 102 1.04 -17.13 2.74
CA GLN A 102 1.25 -16.17 1.67
C GLN A 102 0.73 -14.77 2.05
N MET A 103 -0.47 -14.68 2.62
CA MET A 103 -1.03 -13.39 3.06
C MET A 103 -0.19 -12.76 4.18
N LEU A 104 0.25 -13.54 5.18
CA LEU A 104 1.13 -13.03 6.24
C LEU A 104 2.46 -12.54 5.68
N ASN A 105 3.09 -13.29 4.79
CA ASN A 105 4.37 -12.91 4.20
C ASN A 105 4.26 -11.65 3.32
N VAL A 106 3.26 -11.56 2.46
CA VAL A 106 3.12 -10.40 1.57
C VAL A 106 2.58 -9.18 2.33
N ASN A 107 1.47 -9.34 3.06
CA ASN A 107 0.73 -8.20 3.62
C ASN A 107 1.34 -7.66 4.93
N VAL A 108 2.12 -8.47 5.66
CA VAL A 108 2.74 -8.07 6.93
C VAL A 108 4.26 -7.97 6.79
N MET A 109 4.93 -9.09 6.44
CA MET A 109 6.38 -9.07 6.31
C MET A 109 6.83 -8.14 5.17
N GLY A 110 6.10 -8.10 4.04
CA GLY A 110 6.39 -7.17 2.94
C GLY A 110 6.32 -5.70 3.38
N VAL A 111 5.35 -5.33 4.23
CA VAL A 111 5.24 -3.99 4.81
C VAL A 111 6.42 -3.69 5.72
N LEU A 112 6.78 -4.64 6.61
CA LEU A 112 7.93 -4.49 7.51
C LEU A 112 9.26 -4.38 6.76
N ASN A 113 9.45 -5.15 5.67
CA ASN A 113 10.62 -5.07 4.80
C ASN A 113 10.74 -3.67 4.16
N GLY A 114 9.61 -3.12 3.68
CA GLY A 114 9.57 -1.77 3.14
C GLY A 114 9.97 -0.72 4.19
N ILE A 115 9.35 -0.76 5.36
CA ILE A 115 9.65 0.16 6.47
C ILE A 115 11.13 0.05 6.86
N HIS A 116 11.63 -1.16 7.05
CA HIS A 116 13.04 -1.40 7.44
C HIS A 116 14.04 -0.84 6.43
N SER A 117 13.67 -0.82 5.16
CA SER A 117 14.56 -0.36 4.09
C SER A 117 14.79 1.16 4.08
N VAL A 118 13.89 1.97 4.66
CA VAL A 118 13.95 3.45 4.59
C VAL A 118 13.98 4.13 5.96
N LEU A 119 13.54 3.45 7.02
CA LEU A 119 13.26 4.09 8.31
C LEU A 119 14.50 4.70 8.96
N ALA A 120 15.63 4.01 8.94
CA ALA A 120 16.87 4.47 9.57
C ALA A 120 17.37 5.78 8.95
N ASP A 121 17.32 5.89 7.61
CA ASP A 121 17.70 7.11 6.89
C ASP A 121 16.70 8.25 7.13
N MET A 122 15.40 7.98 7.09
CA MET A 122 14.37 8.97 7.41
C MET A 122 14.55 9.54 8.83
N LYS A 123 14.83 8.70 9.82
CA LYS A 123 15.13 9.12 11.20
C LYS A 123 16.37 10.01 11.27
N ALA A 124 17.45 9.62 10.59
CA ALA A 124 18.70 10.38 10.55
C ALA A 124 18.50 11.77 9.94
N ARG A 125 17.68 11.88 8.90
CA ARG A 125 17.33 13.15 8.23
C ARG A 125 16.23 13.95 8.94
N LYS A 126 15.57 13.36 9.93
CA LYS A 126 14.41 13.93 10.64
C LYS A 126 13.31 14.39 9.66
N THR A 127 13.06 13.58 8.66
CA THR A 127 12.00 13.81 7.65
C THR A 127 11.71 12.55 6.87
N GLY A 128 10.46 12.34 6.57
CA GLY A 128 9.98 11.22 5.76
C GLY A 128 8.50 10.94 6.03
N THR A 129 7.90 10.18 5.13
CA THR A 129 6.52 9.72 5.27
C THR A 129 6.44 8.26 4.85
N ILE A 130 5.78 7.45 5.65
CA ILE A 130 5.46 6.07 5.31
C ILE A 130 3.94 5.92 5.31
N ILE A 131 3.39 5.51 4.19
CA ILE A 131 1.95 5.26 4.00
C ILE A 131 1.76 3.77 3.85
N ASN A 132 1.01 3.15 4.77
CA ASN A 132 0.66 1.75 4.71
C ASN A 132 -0.81 1.60 4.26
N VAL A 133 -1.02 0.94 3.12
CA VAL A 133 -2.37 0.66 2.61
C VAL A 133 -2.91 -0.58 3.32
N SER A 134 -3.82 -0.34 4.26
CA SER A 134 -4.56 -1.37 4.96
C SER A 134 -5.89 -1.67 4.27
N SER A 135 -6.96 -1.74 5.03
CA SER A 135 -8.35 -1.95 4.60
C SER A 135 -9.29 -1.67 5.76
N ILE A 136 -10.58 -1.46 5.49
CA ILE A 136 -11.62 -1.55 6.53
C ILE A 136 -11.59 -2.94 7.21
N ALA A 137 -11.11 -3.98 6.53
CA ALA A 137 -10.88 -5.31 7.10
C ALA A 137 -9.78 -5.33 8.19
N GLY A 138 -9.08 -4.23 8.41
CA GLY A 138 -8.18 -4.01 9.55
C GLY A 138 -8.87 -3.36 10.75
N ARG A 139 -10.16 -3.04 10.66
CA ARG A 139 -10.98 -2.44 11.73
C ARG A 139 -12.20 -3.27 12.07
N LYS A 140 -12.65 -4.09 11.13
CA LYS A 140 -13.79 -4.98 11.26
C LYS A 140 -13.50 -6.32 10.59
N THR A 141 -14.07 -7.38 11.09
CA THR A 141 -13.99 -8.72 10.49
C THR A 141 -15.14 -8.97 9.54
N PHE A 142 -14.92 -9.86 8.57
CA PHE A 142 -15.90 -10.30 7.60
C PHE A 142 -15.86 -11.83 7.48
N PRO A 143 -16.99 -12.51 7.20
CA PRO A 143 -16.97 -13.94 6.85
C PRO A 143 -15.97 -14.23 5.72
N ASN A 144 -15.35 -15.39 5.74
CA ASN A 144 -14.36 -15.84 4.75
C ASN A 144 -13.04 -15.04 4.70
N HIS A 145 -12.84 -14.06 5.60
CA HIS A 145 -11.68 -13.15 5.59
C HIS A 145 -10.72 -13.37 6.77
N ALA A 146 -10.77 -14.50 7.46
CA ALA A 146 -10.06 -14.67 8.73
C ALA A 146 -8.59 -14.24 8.68
N ALA A 147 -7.77 -14.87 7.83
CA ALA A 147 -6.35 -14.53 7.71
C ALA A 147 -6.12 -13.14 7.05
N TYR A 148 -6.94 -12.76 6.06
CA TYR A 148 -6.85 -11.43 5.47
C TYR A 148 -7.11 -10.32 6.49
N CYS A 149 -8.19 -10.42 7.27
CA CYS A 149 -8.48 -9.49 8.36
C CYS A 149 -7.30 -9.45 9.36
N ALA A 150 -6.80 -10.61 9.79
CA ALA A 150 -5.65 -10.66 10.71
C ALA A 150 -4.44 -9.88 10.16
N THR A 151 -4.10 -10.01 8.87
CA THR A 151 -3.00 -9.26 8.26
C THR A 151 -3.28 -7.74 8.26
N LYS A 152 -4.51 -7.32 8.00
CA LYS A 152 -4.87 -5.90 7.94
C LYS A 152 -4.96 -5.27 9.34
N PHE A 153 -5.43 -6.00 10.36
CA PHE A 153 -5.30 -5.58 11.76
C PHE A 153 -3.83 -5.46 12.17
N ALA A 154 -2.97 -6.40 11.76
CA ALA A 154 -1.54 -6.30 12.01
C ALA A 154 -0.93 -5.03 11.39
N VAL A 155 -1.32 -4.65 10.16
CA VAL A 155 -0.84 -3.42 9.50
C VAL A 155 -1.25 -2.17 10.29
N HIS A 156 -2.46 -2.10 10.84
CA HIS A 156 -2.86 -1.00 11.72
C HIS A 156 -2.00 -0.95 12.99
N ALA A 157 -1.84 -2.09 13.67
CA ALA A 157 -1.09 -2.18 14.92
C ALA A 157 0.38 -1.78 14.72
N LEU A 158 1.05 -2.35 13.72
CA LEU A 158 2.46 -2.03 13.45
C LEU A 158 2.66 -0.57 13.02
N THR A 159 1.73 0.00 12.25
CA THR A 159 1.81 1.41 11.83
C THR A 159 1.74 2.34 13.03
N GLU A 160 0.81 2.11 13.95
CA GLU A 160 0.65 2.94 15.14
C GLU A 160 1.82 2.76 16.12
N ASN A 161 2.29 1.51 16.33
CA ASN A 161 3.45 1.27 17.19
C ASN A 161 4.71 1.98 16.68
N ILE A 162 5.03 1.80 15.38
CA ILE A 162 6.21 2.45 14.80
C ILE A 162 6.04 3.97 14.76
N ARG A 163 4.82 4.50 14.58
CA ARG A 163 4.54 5.94 14.66
C ARG A 163 4.98 6.52 16.03
N GLU A 164 4.71 5.80 17.13
CA GLU A 164 5.15 6.22 18.46
C GLU A 164 6.68 6.21 18.59
N GLU A 165 7.33 5.18 18.04
CA GLU A 165 8.80 5.05 18.09
C GLU A 165 9.52 6.19 17.33
N VAL A 166 8.92 6.74 16.27
CA VAL A 166 9.55 7.73 15.37
C VAL A 166 9.02 9.14 15.53
N ALA A 167 8.11 9.37 16.47
CA ALA A 167 7.46 10.67 16.65
C ALA A 167 8.47 11.81 16.90
N MET A 168 9.55 11.55 17.64
CA MET A 168 10.61 12.52 17.93
C MET A 168 11.64 12.68 16.81
N ASP A 169 11.49 11.89 15.73
CA ASP A 169 12.35 11.94 14.55
C ASP A 169 11.66 12.62 13.35
N ASP A 170 10.50 13.23 13.56
CA ASP A 170 9.70 13.91 12.53
C ASP A 170 9.36 13.01 11.32
N VAL A 171 9.26 11.70 11.52
CA VAL A 171 8.81 10.74 10.50
C VAL A 171 7.32 10.49 10.65
N ARG A 172 6.57 10.64 9.58
CA ARG A 172 5.12 10.42 9.58
C ARG A 172 4.77 9.00 9.18
N MET A 173 3.94 8.34 9.98
CA MET A 173 3.34 7.04 9.67
C MET A 173 1.85 7.23 9.44
N VAL A 174 1.36 6.78 8.29
CA VAL A 174 -0.03 6.97 7.83
C VAL A 174 -0.64 5.63 7.48
N THR A 175 -1.84 5.35 7.94
CA THR A 175 -2.66 4.24 7.47
C THR A 175 -3.74 4.77 6.53
N ILE A 176 -3.84 4.18 5.33
CA ILE A 176 -5.01 4.36 4.46
C ILE A 176 -5.78 3.04 4.46
N ALA A 177 -7.04 3.08 4.84
CA ALA A 177 -7.90 1.92 5.03
C ALA A 177 -9.10 1.97 4.07
N PRO A 178 -8.94 1.55 2.80
CA PRO A 178 -10.04 1.54 1.85
C PRO A 178 -11.07 0.46 2.17
N GLY A 179 -12.33 0.74 1.84
CA GLY A 179 -13.37 -0.25 1.66
C GLY A 179 -13.25 -0.96 0.31
N ALA A 180 -14.39 -1.28 -0.30
CA ALA A 180 -14.42 -1.93 -1.61
C ALA A 180 -13.90 -0.98 -2.71
N VAL A 181 -12.86 -1.42 -3.41
CA VAL A 181 -12.22 -0.68 -4.52
C VAL A 181 -12.18 -1.57 -5.75
N GLU A 182 -12.40 -1.01 -6.94
CA GLU A 182 -12.25 -1.75 -8.19
C GLU A 182 -10.77 -2.05 -8.46
N THR A 183 -10.36 -3.30 -8.24
CA THR A 183 -8.99 -3.77 -8.41
C THR A 183 -8.93 -5.24 -8.78
N GLU A 184 -7.75 -5.71 -9.22
CA GLU A 184 -7.49 -7.14 -9.46
C GLU A 184 -7.42 -7.97 -8.14
N LEU A 185 -7.56 -7.38 -6.96
CA LEU A 185 -7.26 -8.04 -5.68
C LEU A 185 -8.13 -9.29 -5.43
N LEU A 186 -9.42 -9.23 -5.76
CA LEU A 186 -10.34 -10.35 -5.62
C LEU A 186 -9.97 -11.53 -6.54
N SER A 187 -9.29 -11.27 -7.66
CA SER A 187 -8.88 -12.32 -8.60
C SER A 187 -7.92 -13.33 -7.97
N HIS A 188 -7.24 -13.00 -6.89
CA HIS A 188 -6.36 -13.91 -6.14
C HIS A 188 -7.13 -15.01 -5.40
N THR A 189 -8.39 -14.77 -5.03
CA THR A 189 -9.26 -15.75 -4.36
C THR A 189 -9.54 -16.91 -5.31
N THR A 190 -9.44 -18.14 -4.81
CA THR A 190 -9.63 -19.37 -5.60
C THR A 190 -11.09 -19.81 -5.67
N SER A 191 -11.88 -19.59 -4.61
CA SER A 191 -13.29 -19.97 -4.54
C SER A 191 -14.17 -19.11 -5.45
N GLN A 192 -14.89 -19.76 -6.38
CA GLN A 192 -15.81 -19.07 -7.29
C GLN A 192 -17.03 -18.52 -6.57
N ASP A 193 -17.60 -19.31 -5.66
CA ASP A 193 -18.80 -18.91 -4.87
C ASP A 193 -18.55 -17.64 -4.07
N ILE A 194 -17.33 -17.48 -3.50
CA ILE A 194 -16.95 -16.27 -2.78
C ILE A 194 -16.81 -15.08 -3.75
N LYS A 195 -16.27 -15.29 -4.96
CA LYS A 195 -16.19 -14.23 -5.99
C LYS A 195 -17.57 -13.77 -6.44
N ASP A 196 -18.48 -14.70 -6.66
CA ASP A 196 -19.84 -14.41 -7.08
C ASP A 196 -20.60 -13.63 -5.99
N GLY A 197 -20.52 -14.08 -4.73
CA GLY A 197 -21.11 -13.36 -3.60
C GLY A 197 -20.52 -11.98 -3.38
N TYR A 198 -19.23 -11.78 -3.72
CA TYR A 198 -18.62 -10.46 -3.68
C TYR A 198 -19.12 -9.55 -4.81
N ALA A 199 -19.39 -10.10 -6.00
CA ALA A 199 -19.97 -9.37 -7.12
C ALA A 199 -21.40 -8.88 -6.77
N ASP A 200 -22.25 -9.76 -6.22
CA ASP A 200 -23.58 -9.41 -5.75
C ASP A 200 -23.54 -8.30 -4.69
N TRP A 201 -22.61 -8.41 -3.75
CA TRP A 201 -22.42 -7.40 -2.72
C TRP A 201 -22.03 -6.01 -3.29
N LYS A 202 -21.18 -5.96 -4.33
CA LYS A 202 -20.85 -4.72 -5.04
C LYS A 202 -22.09 -4.06 -5.66
N GLU A 203 -22.98 -4.85 -6.26
CA GLU A 203 -24.23 -4.33 -6.85
C GLU A 203 -25.15 -3.76 -5.80
N VAL A 204 -25.33 -4.45 -4.66
CA VAL A 204 -26.17 -3.96 -3.54
C VAL A 204 -25.65 -2.61 -3.00
N MET A 205 -24.35 -2.43 -2.96
CA MET A 205 -23.74 -1.14 -2.56
C MET A 205 -23.93 -0.02 -3.60
N GLY A 206 -24.32 -0.34 -4.84
CA GLY A 206 -24.43 0.62 -5.94
C GLY A 206 -23.07 1.03 -6.50
N GLY A 207 -22.08 0.17 -6.41
CA GLY A 207 -20.71 0.36 -6.90
C GLY A 207 -19.66 0.41 -5.80
N VAL A 208 -18.42 0.55 -6.22
CA VAL A 208 -17.22 0.56 -5.38
C VAL A 208 -16.41 1.83 -5.64
N LEU A 209 -15.39 2.08 -4.82
CA LEU A 209 -14.45 3.19 -5.04
C LEU A 209 -13.62 2.94 -6.30
N ALA A 210 -13.33 3.99 -7.05
CA ALA A 210 -12.25 3.96 -8.02
C ALA A 210 -10.88 4.00 -7.30
N ALA A 211 -9.86 3.39 -7.89
CA ALA A 211 -8.51 3.40 -7.32
C ALA A 211 -7.94 4.83 -7.18
N GLU A 212 -8.35 5.73 -8.05
CA GLU A 212 -7.99 7.15 -8.05
C GLU A 212 -8.42 7.86 -6.77
N HIS A 213 -9.58 7.53 -6.20
CA HIS A 213 -10.02 8.11 -4.93
C HIS A 213 -9.06 7.79 -3.78
N VAL A 214 -8.50 6.56 -3.77
CA VAL A 214 -7.50 6.17 -2.77
C VAL A 214 -6.17 6.87 -3.04
N ALA A 215 -5.79 7.03 -4.31
CA ALA A 215 -4.57 7.72 -4.70
C ALA A 215 -4.59 9.21 -4.30
N GLU A 216 -5.71 9.89 -4.47
CA GLU A 216 -5.91 11.28 -4.05
C GLU A 216 -5.74 11.45 -2.53
N THR A 217 -6.23 10.50 -1.73
CA THR A 217 -6.05 10.56 -0.27
C THR A 217 -4.58 10.35 0.14
N ALA A 218 -3.82 9.54 -0.60
CA ALA A 218 -2.39 9.37 -0.36
C ALA A 218 -1.61 10.65 -0.67
N VAL A 219 -1.91 11.30 -1.80
CA VAL A 219 -1.34 12.60 -2.17
C VAL A 219 -1.68 13.65 -1.12
N PHE A 220 -2.95 13.75 -0.71
CA PHE A 220 -3.40 14.66 0.34
C PHE A 220 -2.61 14.47 1.65
N ALA A 221 -2.50 13.24 2.13
CA ALA A 221 -1.78 12.95 3.38
C ALA A 221 -0.28 13.30 3.28
N TYR A 222 0.34 13.05 2.12
CA TYR A 222 1.74 13.37 1.88
C TYR A 222 2.00 14.88 1.77
N GLU A 223 1.14 15.63 1.06
CA GLU A 223 1.30 17.07 0.83
C GLU A 223 1.05 17.93 2.09
N MET A 224 0.52 17.37 3.17
CA MET A 224 0.41 18.07 4.44
C MET A 224 1.80 18.51 4.95
N PRO A 225 1.90 19.64 5.66
CA PRO A 225 3.16 20.08 6.27
C PRO A 225 3.80 18.97 7.12
N GLN A 226 5.14 18.90 7.17
CA GLN A 226 5.85 17.80 7.86
C GLN A 226 5.48 17.65 9.34
N ASN A 227 5.13 18.73 10.01
CA ASN A 227 4.67 18.73 11.39
C ASN A 227 3.19 18.30 11.57
N VAL A 228 2.49 17.95 10.48
CA VAL A 228 1.11 17.46 10.49
C VAL A 228 1.10 16.01 10.02
N CYS A 229 0.75 15.09 10.90
CA CYS A 229 0.58 13.68 10.57
C CYS A 229 -0.92 13.35 10.47
N VAL A 230 -1.38 13.04 9.27
CA VAL A 230 -2.68 12.39 9.06
C VAL A 230 -2.50 10.92 9.42
N ARG A 231 -2.91 10.53 10.64
CA ARG A 231 -2.61 9.19 11.17
C ARG A 231 -3.36 8.09 10.44
N GLU A 232 -4.62 8.37 10.09
CA GLU A 232 -5.46 7.38 9.44
C GLU A 232 -6.52 8.05 8.55
N ILE A 233 -6.75 7.46 7.38
CA ILE A 233 -7.87 7.80 6.50
C ILE A 233 -8.63 6.51 6.20
N VAL A 234 -9.91 6.47 6.58
CA VAL A 234 -10.83 5.39 6.21
C VAL A 234 -11.77 5.94 5.15
N LEU A 235 -11.84 5.27 4.00
CA LEU A 235 -12.75 5.66 2.92
C LEU A 235 -13.43 4.43 2.36
N ALA A 236 -14.73 4.54 2.14
CA ALA A 236 -15.56 3.46 1.62
C ALA A 236 -16.69 4.02 0.74
N PRO A 237 -17.29 3.22 -0.14
CA PRO A 237 -18.55 3.59 -0.76
C PRO A 237 -19.58 4.01 0.30
N THR A 238 -20.35 5.07 0.05
CA THR A 238 -21.30 5.62 1.03
C THR A 238 -22.30 4.57 1.53
N ARG A 239 -22.65 3.60 0.69
CA ARG A 239 -23.61 2.52 1.04
C ARG A 239 -22.93 1.27 1.60
N GLN A 240 -21.60 1.25 1.69
CA GLN A 240 -20.92 0.12 2.29
C GLN A 240 -21.22 0.07 3.78
N GLN A 241 -21.91 -0.99 4.20
CA GLN A 241 -22.14 -1.26 5.62
C GLN A 241 -20.80 -1.50 6.33
N PRO A 242 -20.60 -0.91 7.50
CA PRO A 242 -19.38 -1.10 8.28
C PRO A 242 -19.27 -2.54 8.79
#